data_e090feaa031617f073185eb2815993f9
#
_entry.id   e090feaa031617f073185eb2815993f9
#
_cell.length_a   1.000
_cell.length_b   1.000
_cell.length_c   1.000
_cell.angle_alpha   90.00
_cell.angle_beta   90.00
_cell.angle_gamma   90.00
#
_symmetry.space_group_name_H-M   'P 1'
#
loop_
_entity.id
_entity.type
_entity.pdbx_description
1 polymer ?
#
loop_
_entity_poly.entity_id
_entity_poly.type
_entity_poly.pdbx_seq_one_letter_code
_entity_poly.pdbx_strand_id
1 'polypeptide(L)'
;MVFNVLLYISLGTFILGLMYKVYTWFSLKIGILVLDYTPFQRFSAAVKGTAGVVFSSKILRLIKAFILDVLFQKRILKEDFLRWLMHMLLYGGFMLLLLMHALEKFISAKLFSDYYSTVNPFMFLRDLFGFMVVAGIGIAIFRRVVMKVPRLKTSGMDVYAIVIVAVILFSGILLEGVKITSHTAFQDMVADYAGLTEEDDAEEIAALESYWVEKFSVVSPNVQGPFEEEILEQGMESHEANCAECHSSPGWAFTGFAVAKTIKPIALALDNMGTTNILWYIHFLACFIGLAYLPFSKMFHIISTPVSLLANAVMEKETANPANIVTRQVMELDACTHCGTCSLRCSASTSFDVLGNEYILPSEKMTFLKTLAKGKDLSDEKLHAILEGVYLCTNCDRCTVVCPSGINLKDLWFNVREDLVQRGLPELLTLSPFSFYRGLNRNNIAVDDYRKPIETASRAAAGNFEQVMDKTAPISLSERDGDIMNQLPGAVTFSHCFGCQNCTTVCPVVMNYENPQEVLGLLPHQIMNCLGLGLTEMAAGPRMLWDCVTCYQCQEHCPQNVTVTDILYQLKNLAVKNACSSLKEDAVPSEAV
;
A
#
# COMPACT_ATOMS: atom_id res chain seq x y z
N MET A 1 -4.87 2.54 39.62
CA MET A 1 -4.17 3.83 39.40
C MET A 1 -3.29 3.79 38.15
N VAL A 2 -2.33 2.84 38.04
CA VAL A 2 -1.39 2.71 36.90
C VAL A 2 -2.09 2.62 35.54
N PHE A 3 -3.12 1.79 35.40
CA PHE A 3 -3.90 1.63 34.17
C PHE A 3 -4.46 2.97 33.65
N ASN A 4 -5.13 3.74 34.50
CA ASN A 4 -5.73 5.01 34.09
C ASN A 4 -4.69 6.05 33.67
N VAL A 5 -3.54 6.10 34.35
CA VAL A 5 -2.44 7.01 33.99
C VAL A 5 -1.90 6.65 32.61
N LEU A 6 -1.62 5.38 32.35
CA LEU A 6 -1.10 4.91 31.07
C LEU A 6 -2.12 5.06 29.94
N LEU A 7 -3.42 4.87 30.22
CA LEU A 7 -4.50 5.13 29.28
C LEU A 7 -4.52 6.60 28.85
N TYR A 8 -4.47 7.53 29.81
CA TYR A 8 -4.48 8.96 29.48
C TYR A 8 -3.23 9.40 28.73
N ILE A 9 -2.05 8.87 29.09
CA ILE A 9 -0.81 9.13 28.34
C ILE A 9 -0.93 8.62 26.89
N SER A 10 -1.41 7.39 26.72
CA SER A 10 -1.60 6.80 25.39
C SER A 10 -2.60 7.58 24.55
N LEU A 11 -3.75 7.92 25.12
CA LEU A 11 -4.79 8.70 24.46
C LEU A 11 -4.30 10.12 24.12
N GLY A 12 -3.59 10.77 25.03
CA GLY A 12 -2.97 12.09 24.80
C GLY A 12 -1.97 12.03 23.65
N THR A 13 -1.08 11.03 23.63
CA THR A 13 -0.12 10.81 22.53
C THR A 13 -0.82 10.56 21.20
N PHE A 14 -1.87 9.73 21.19
CA PHE A 14 -2.69 9.48 20.00
C PHE A 14 -3.32 10.76 19.46
N ILE A 15 -3.97 11.55 20.33
CA ILE A 15 -4.66 12.80 19.93
C ILE A 15 -3.64 13.81 19.38
N LEU A 16 -2.52 14.01 20.08
CA LEU A 16 -1.47 14.92 19.62
C LEU A 16 -0.87 14.45 18.30
N GLY A 17 -0.63 13.14 18.15
CA GLY A 17 -0.18 12.55 16.91
C GLY A 17 -1.17 12.74 15.77
N LEU A 18 -2.45 12.57 16.01
CA LEU A 18 -3.53 12.80 15.04
C LEU A 18 -3.58 14.28 14.63
N MET A 19 -3.54 15.19 15.58
CA MET A 19 -3.52 16.63 15.32
C MET A 19 -2.30 17.03 14.49
N TYR A 20 -1.12 16.49 14.82
CA TYR A 20 0.09 16.69 14.05
C TYR A 20 -0.07 16.20 12.61
N LYS A 21 -0.62 15.00 12.39
CA LYS A 21 -0.85 14.44 11.06
C LYS A 21 -1.84 15.29 10.24
N VAL A 22 -2.95 15.66 10.84
CA VAL A 22 -3.93 16.55 10.19
C VAL A 22 -3.30 17.90 9.86
N TYR A 23 -2.52 18.48 10.77
CA TYR A 23 -1.77 19.70 10.49
C TYR A 23 -0.82 19.55 9.29
N THR A 24 -0.12 18.41 9.17
CA THR A 24 0.77 18.17 8.02
C THR A 24 0.04 18.14 6.68
N TRP A 25 -1.22 17.72 6.64
CA TRP A 25 -2.03 17.74 5.42
C TRP A 25 -2.25 19.16 4.87
N PHE A 26 -2.29 20.14 5.75
CA PHE A 26 -2.49 21.54 5.36
C PHE A 26 -1.17 22.34 5.22
N SER A 27 -0.10 21.92 5.87
CA SER A 27 1.18 22.64 5.92
C SER A 27 2.23 22.13 4.93
N LEU A 28 2.23 20.84 4.60
CA LEU A 28 3.19 20.27 3.65
C LEU A 28 2.85 20.65 2.21
N LYS A 29 3.89 20.66 1.36
CA LYS A 29 3.82 21.11 -0.03
C LYS A 29 4.25 19.99 -0.96
N ILE A 30 3.47 19.77 -2.02
CA ILE A 30 3.82 18.93 -3.16
C ILE A 30 3.49 19.71 -4.42
N GLY A 31 4.54 20.00 -5.20
CA GLY A 31 4.39 20.68 -6.47
C GLY A 31 4.02 22.17 -6.35
N ILE A 32 3.78 22.80 -7.50
CA ILE A 32 3.65 24.24 -7.69
C ILE A 32 2.32 24.79 -7.19
N LEU A 33 1.24 24.02 -7.35
CA LEU A 33 -0.11 24.47 -7.01
C LEU A 33 -0.26 24.90 -5.54
N VAL A 34 0.77 24.65 -4.73
CA VAL A 34 0.78 24.93 -3.27
C VAL A 34 1.38 26.27 -2.93
N LEU A 35 2.12 26.89 -3.84
CA LEU A 35 2.93 28.07 -3.49
C LEU A 35 2.10 29.25 -2.98
N ASP A 36 0.83 29.34 -3.41
CA ASP A 36 -0.03 30.48 -3.17
C ASP A 36 -1.02 30.32 -2.00
N TYR A 37 -1.06 29.13 -1.35
CA TYR A 37 -2.04 28.87 -0.29
C TYR A 37 -1.41 28.68 1.09
N THR A 38 -1.87 29.49 2.06
CA THR A 38 -1.52 29.29 3.47
C THR A 38 -2.22 28.07 4.07
N PRO A 39 -1.69 27.45 5.14
CA PRO A 39 -2.36 26.34 5.84
C PRO A 39 -3.81 26.66 6.26
N PHE A 40 -4.06 27.89 6.69
CA PHE A 40 -5.39 28.33 7.10
C PHE A 40 -6.36 28.43 5.91
N GLN A 41 -5.90 28.96 4.76
CA GLN A 41 -6.72 29.00 3.55
C GLN A 41 -7.10 27.60 3.07
N ARG A 42 -6.14 26.66 3.10
CA ARG A 42 -6.39 25.25 2.77
C ARG A 42 -7.37 24.59 3.72
N PHE A 43 -7.23 24.82 5.02
CA PHE A 43 -8.18 24.33 6.02
C PHE A 43 -9.59 24.91 5.80
N SER A 44 -9.70 26.23 5.61
CA SER A 44 -10.98 26.89 5.33
C SER A 44 -11.63 26.37 4.06
N ALA A 45 -10.86 26.16 2.99
CA ALA A 45 -11.35 25.58 1.74
C ALA A 45 -11.86 24.14 1.95
N ALA A 46 -11.15 23.34 2.73
CA ALA A 46 -11.57 21.96 3.05
C ALA A 46 -12.88 21.93 3.83
N VAL A 47 -13.03 22.78 4.84
CA VAL A 47 -14.28 22.91 5.62
C VAL A 47 -15.44 23.32 4.71
N LYS A 48 -15.26 24.36 3.89
CA LYS A 48 -16.28 24.81 2.92
C LYS A 48 -16.63 23.73 1.89
N GLY A 49 -15.62 23.02 1.38
CA GLY A 49 -15.81 21.92 0.45
C GLY A 49 -16.61 20.77 1.06
N THR A 50 -16.26 20.37 2.29
CA THR A 50 -16.99 19.32 3.02
C THR A 50 -18.43 19.72 3.28
N ALA A 51 -18.68 20.95 3.76
CA ALA A 51 -20.03 21.45 3.96
C ALA A 51 -20.82 21.45 2.64
N GLY A 52 -20.22 21.92 1.54
CA GLY A 52 -20.84 21.88 0.22
C GLY A 52 -21.20 20.47 -0.29
N VAL A 53 -20.45 19.45 0.09
CA VAL A 53 -20.77 18.05 -0.23
C VAL A 53 -21.93 17.55 0.64
N VAL A 54 -21.86 17.78 1.95
CA VAL A 54 -22.87 17.29 2.91
C VAL A 54 -24.25 17.87 2.61
N PHE A 55 -24.33 19.14 2.22
CA PHE A 55 -25.58 19.82 1.90
C PHE A 55 -25.94 19.79 0.40
N SER A 56 -25.44 18.83 -0.36
CA SER A 56 -25.73 18.65 -1.79
C SER A 56 -26.07 17.21 -2.14
N SER A 57 -26.51 16.96 -3.38
CA SER A 57 -26.73 15.60 -3.91
C SER A 57 -25.46 14.73 -3.93
N LYS A 58 -24.26 15.33 -3.78
CA LYS A 58 -22.99 14.59 -3.68
C LYS A 58 -22.91 13.72 -2.42
N ILE A 59 -23.75 13.98 -1.40
CA ILE A 59 -23.85 13.16 -0.18
C ILE A 59 -24.19 11.68 -0.54
N LEU A 60 -25.01 11.44 -1.55
CA LEU A 60 -25.33 10.07 -1.98
C LEU A 60 -24.13 9.35 -2.57
N ARG A 61 -23.24 10.07 -3.31
CA ARG A 61 -21.98 9.51 -3.81
C ARG A 61 -21.04 9.18 -2.65
N LEU A 62 -21.00 10.04 -1.64
CA LEU A 62 -20.20 9.84 -0.45
C LEU A 62 -20.66 8.61 0.34
N ILE A 63 -21.97 8.45 0.60
CA ILE A 63 -22.55 7.28 1.25
C ILE A 63 -22.26 6.01 0.45
N LYS A 64 -22.44 6.04 -0.87
CA LYS A 64 -22.14 4.91 -1.75
C LYS A 64 -20.66 4.52 -1.68
N ALA A 65 -19.75 5.49 -1.70
CA ALA A 65 -18.31 5.23 -1.58
C ALA A 65 -17.96 4.69 -0.19
N PHE A 66 -18.56 5.22 0.87
CA PHE A 66 -18.38 4.71 2.22
C PHE A 66 -18.78 3.24 2.33
N ILE A 67 -19.96 2.88 1.84
CA ILE A 67 -20.44 1.50 1.91
C ILE A 67 -19.58 0.58 1.02
N LEU A 68 -19.39 0.92 -0.24
CA LEU A 68 -18.74 0.01 -1.20
C LEU A 68 -17.22 -0.02 -1.09
N ASP A 69 -16.57 1.14 -0.93
CA ASP A 69 -15.11 1.23 -1.03
C ASP A 69 -14.44 1.22 0.36
N VAL A 70 -15.11 1.75 1.41
CA VAL A 70 -14.58 1.73 2.77
C VAL A 70 -15.01 0.47 3.52
N LEU A 71 -16.32 0.20 3.66
CA LEU A 71 -16.80 -0.94 4.44
C LEU A 71 -16.57 -2.28 3.72
N PHE A 72 -17.02 -2.42 2.47
CA PHE A 72 -16.88 -3.68 1.71
C PHE A 72 -15.60 -3.78 0.90
N GLN A 73 -14.82 -2.71 0.80
CA GLN A 73 -13.51 -2.67 0.15
C GLN A 73 -13.53 -3.25 -1.28
N LYS A 74 -14.56 -2.86 -2.04
CA LYS A 74 -14.82 -3.36 -3.39
C LYS A 74 -13.62 -3.25 -4.33
N ARG A 75 -12.78 -2.22 -4.16
CA ARG A 75 -11.56 -2.03 -4.97
C ARG A 75 -10.55 -3.14 -4.75
N ILE A 76 -10.38 -3.61 -3.51
CA ILE A 76 -9.50 -4.75 -3.20
C ILE A 76 -10.09 -6.04 -3.75
N LEU A 77 -11.41 -6.25 -3.59
CA LEU A 77 -12.09 -7.43 -4.09
C LEU A 77 -11.94 -7.62 -5.60
N LYS A 78 -12.01 -6.52 -6.36
CA LYS A 78 -11.84 -6.55 -7.83
C LYS A 78 -10.45 -6.98 -8.28
N GLU A 79 -9.42 -6.71 -7.47
CA GLU A 79 -8.03 -6.98 -7.84
C GLU A 79 -7.54 -8.36 -7.36
N ASP A 80 -7.89 -8.75 -6.13
CA ASP A 80 -7.38 -9.99 -5.50
C ASP A 80 -8.33 -10.43 -4.38
N PHE A 81 -9.05 -11.53 -4.61
CA PHE A 81 -10.00 -12.09 -3.64
C PHE A 81 -9.33 -12.52 -2.34
N LEU A 82 -8.18 -13.20 -2.39
CA LEU A 82 -7.48 -13.67 -1.19
C LEU A 82 -7.00 -12.49 -0.33
N ARG A 83 -6.52 -11.44 -0.97
CA ARG A 83 -6.16 -10.20 -0.30
C ARG A 83 -7.37 -9.52 0.33
N TRP A 84 -8.48 -9.50 -0.39
CA TRP A 84 -9.73 -8.94 0.13
C TRP A 84 -10.22 -9.72 1.35
N LEU A 85 -10.27 -11.05 1.27
CA LEU A 85 -10.67 -11.91 2.38
C LEU A 85 -9.77 -11.69 3.60
N MET A 86 -8.45 -11.74 3.41
CA MET A 86 -7.48 -11.43 4.47
C MET A 86 -7.78 -10.08 5.14
N HIS A 87 -7.98 -9.05 4.33
CA HIS A 87 -8.18 -7.69 4.83
C HIS A 87 -9.54 -7.52 5.51
N MET A 88 -10.60 -8.16 5.00
CA MET A 88 -11.93 -8.16 5.63
C MET A 88 -11.92 -8.88 6.97
N LEU A 89 -11.21 -10.00 7.07
CA LEU A 89 -11.05 -10.71 8.34
C LEU A 89 -10.30 -9.87 9.37
N LEU A 90 -9.20 -9.22 8.98
CA LEU A 90 -8.44 -8.32 9.85
C LEU A 90 -9.26 -7.08 10.25
N TYR A 91 -9.79 -6.39 9.27
CA TYR A 91 -10.50 -5.12 9.47
C TYR A 91 -11.85 -5.33 10.18
N GLY A 92 -12.68 -6.24 9.63
CA GLY A 92 -14.01 -6.51 10.18
C GLY A 92 -13.92 -7.10 11.57
N GLY A 93 -13.08 -8.13 11.77
CA GLY A 93 -12.86 -8.75 13.07
C GLY A 93 -12.34 -7.75 14.10
N PHE A 94 -11.32 -6.95 13.75
CA PHE A 94 -10.75 -5.96 14.66
C PHE A 94 -11.75 -4.85 15.04
N MET A 95 -12.48 -4.30 14.08
CA MET A 95 -13.46 -3.22 14.35
C MET A 95 -14.63 -3.71 15.21
N LEU A 96 -15.13 -4.91 14.92
CA LEU A 96 -16.22 -5.50 15.72
C LEU A 96 -15.73 -5.89 17.13
N LEU A 97 -14.52 -6.42 17.25
CA LEU A 97 -13.91 -6.70 18.54
C LEU A 97 -13.67 -5.41 19.35
N LEU A 98 -13.22 -4.33 18.71
CA LEU A 98 -13.04 -3.03 19.34
C LEU A 98 -14.37 -2.50 19.92
N LEU A 99 -15.46 -2.64 19.16
CA LEU A 99 -16.80 -2.21 19.62
C LEU A 99 -17.28 -3.04 20.81
N MET A 100 -17.09 -4.37 20.76
CA MET A 100 -17.63 -5.28 21.77
C MET A 100 -16.72 -5.51 22.98
N HIS A 101 -15.47 -5.02 22.93
CA HIS A 101 -14.52 -5.20 24.03
C HIS A 101 -13.99 -3.86 24.55
N ALA A 102 -13.20 -3.12 23.75
CA ALA A 102 -12.58 -1.88 24.23
C ALA A 102 -13.59 -0.73 24.44
N LEU A 103 -14.64 -0.69 23.65
CA LEU A 103 -15.69 0.34 23.70
C LEU A 103 -17.00 -0.15 24.33
N GLU A 104 -16.99 -1.29 25.02
CA GLU A 104 -18.19 -1.92 25.56
C GLU A 104 -19.02 -0.96 26.44
N LYS A 105 -18.39 -0.26 27.39
CA LYS A 105 -19.06 0.68 28.29
C LYS A 105 -19.67 1.90 27.58
N PHE A 106 -19.09 2.29 26.45
CA PHE A 106 -19.52 3.49 25.73
C PHE A 106 -20.54 3.20 24.65
N ILE A 107 -20.50 2.02 24.03
CA ILE A 107 -21.29 1.65 22.86
C ILE A 107 -22.13 0.42 23.14
N SER A 108 -21.53 -0.75 23.36
CA SER A 108 -22.26 -2.02 23.40
C SER A 108 -23.22 -2.12 24.57
N ALA A 109 -22.80 -1.74 25.79
CA ALA A 109 -23.67 -1.71 26.98
C ALA A 109 -24.77 -0.65 26.91
N LYS A 110 -24.65 0.35 26.01
CA LYS A 110 -25.73 1.34 25.79
C LYS A 110 -26.72 0.92 24.71
N LEU A 111 -26.28 0.08 23.76
CA LEU A 111 -27.13 -0.44 22.70
C LEU A 111 -27.94 -1.66 23.13
N PHE A 112 -27.38 -2.45 24.05
CA PHE A 112 -27.98 -3.69 24.55
C PHE A 112 -28.07 -3.59 26.06
N SER A 113 -29.31 -3.56 26.62
CA SER A 113 -29.57 -3.44 28.06
C SER A 113 -28.93 -4.55 28.90
N ASP A 114 -28.87 -5.75 28.31
CA ASP A 114 -28.41 -6.97 28.97
C ASP A 114 -27.04 -7.41 28.48
N TYR A 115 -26.18 -6.43 28.17
CA TYR A 115 -24.83 -6.70 27.69
C TYR A 115 -23.89 -7.05 28.82
N TYR A 116 -23.48 -8.33 28.85
CA TYR A 116 -22.32 -8.81 29.61
C TYR A 116 -21.37 -9.53 28.67
N SER A 117 -20.08 -9.22 28.75
CA SER A 117 -19.07 -9.77 27.86
C SER A 117 -18.85 -11.29 28.02
N THR A 118 -19.37 -11.87 29.09
CA THR A 118 -19.32 -13.29 29.45
C THR A 118 -20.64 -14.05 29.22
N VAL A 119 -21.64 -13.40 28.62
CA VAL A 119 -22.94 -13.99 28.28
C VAL A 119 -23.11 -14.14 26.77
N ASN A 120 -23.77 -15.21 26.33
CA ASN A 120 -24.16 -15.37 24.94
C ASN A 120 -25.31 -14.43 24.54
N PRO A 121 -25.31 -13.93 23.30
CA PRO A 121 -24.38 -14.25 22.19
C PRO A 121 -23.08 -13.45 22.19
N PHE A 122 -22.88 -12.52 23.11
CA PHE A 122 -21.79 -11.57 23.11
C PHE A 122 -20.42 -12.24 23.34
N MET A 123 -20.35 -13.22 24.24
CA MET A 123 -19.16 -14.03 24.48
C MET A 123 -18.69 -14.73 23.18
N PHE A 124 -19.60 -15.43 22.51
CA PHE A 124 -19.30 -16.11 21.24
C PHE A 124 -18.87 -15.14 20.14
N LEU A 125 -19.58 -14.01 19.98
CA LEU A 125 -19.26 -13.02 18.93
C LEU A 125 -17.89 -12.39 19.16
N ARG A 126 -17.55 -12.07 20.42
CA ARG A 126 -16.24 -11.53 20.78
C ARG A 126 -15.11 -12.49 20.40
N ASP A 127 -15.28 -13.76 20.71
CA ASP A 127 -14.30 -14.79 20.40
C ASP A 127 -14.22 -15.05 18.89
N LEU A 128 -15.35 -15.09 18.18
CA LEU A 128 -15.41 -15.20 16.73
C LEU A 128 -14.66 -14.05 16.05
N PHE A 129 -14.85 -12.80 16.50
CA PHE A 129 -14.16 -11.65 15.93
C PHE A 129 -12.65 -11.70 16.19
N GLY A 130 -12.23 -12.14 17.37
CA GLY A 130 -10.83 -12.42 17.68
C GLY A 130 -10.23 -13.48 16.74
N PHE A 131 -10.94 -14.59 16.54
CA PHE A 131 -10.54 -15.66 15.62
C PHE A 131 -10.43 -15.16 14.16
N MET A 132 -11.36 -14.33 13.71
CA MET A 132 -11.28 -13.71 12.38
C MET A 132 -9.96 -12.95 12.19
N VAL A 133 -9.54 -12.17 13.19
CA VAL A 133 -8.28 -11.43 13.13
C VAL A 133 -7.07 -12.37 13.09
N VAL A 134 -7.07 -13.43 13.90
CA VAL A 134 -6.01 -14.47 13.89
C VAL A 134 -5.91 -15.13 12.51
N ALA A 135 -7.04 -15.53 11.93
CA ALA A 135 -7.07 -16.09 10.58
C ALA A 135 -6.55 -15.11 9.53
N GLY A 136 -6.93 -13.84 9.64
CA GLY A 136 -6.44 -12.77 8.77
C GLY A 136 -4.93 -12.56 8.87
N ILE A 137 -4.35 -12.59 10.08
CA ILE A 137 -2.89 -12.57 10.31
C ILE A 137 -2.22 -13.78 9.64
N GLY A 138 -2.78 -14.97 9.82
CA GLY A 138 -2.27 -16.20 9.20
C GLY A 138 -2.19 -16.08 7.67
N ILE A 139 -3.25 -15.59 7.02
CA ILE A 139 -3.27 -15.36 5.57
C ILE A 139 -2.26 -14.26 5.19
N ALA A 140 -2.12 -13.20 5.99
CA ALA A 140 -1.15 -12.12 5.71
C ALA A 140 0.30 -12.65 5.72
N ILE A 141 0.65 -13.50 6.68
CA ILE A 141 1.96 -14.15 6.77
C ILE A 141 2.14 -15.13 5.59
N PHE A 142 1.14 -15.97 5.32
CA PHE A 142 1.16 -16.94 4.20
C PHE A 142 1.43 -16.24 2.86
N ARG A 143 0.75 -15.13 2.58
CA ARG A 143 0.96 -14.35 1.35
C ARG A 143 2.38 -13.78 1.22
N ARG A 144 3.00 -13.40 2.34
CA ARG A 144 4.37 -12.85 2.34
C ARG A 144 5.46 -13.92 2.28
N VAL A 145 5.32 -14.95 3.08
CA VAL A 145 6.38 -15.96 3.29
C VAL A 145 6.30 -17.08 2.27
N VAL A 146 5.08 -17.60 2.04
CA VAL A 146 4.87 -18.77 1.18
C VAL A 146 4.61 -18.36 -0.27
N MET A 147 3.60 -17.52 -0.52
CA MET A 147 3.24 -17.10 -1.87
C MET A 147 4.24 -16.11 -2.47
N LYS A 148 5.02 -15.40 -1.65
CA LYS A 148 6.01 -14.38 -2.08
C LYS A 148 5.44 -13.45 -3.15
N VAL A 149 4.26 -12.87 -2.87
CA VAL A 149 3.53 -12.02 -3.83
C VAL A 149 4.47 -10.97 -4.43
N PRO A 150 4.59 -10.90 -5.78
CA PRO A 150 5.50 -9.97 -6.44
C PRO A 150 5.24 -8.51 -6.03
N ARG A 151 6.30 -7.72 -5.92
CA ARG A 151 6.26 -6.29 -5.55
C ARG A 151 5.67 -5.97 -4.16
N LEU A 152 5.33 -6.97 -3.36
CA LEU A 152 4.94 -6.79 -1.97
C LEU A 152 6.21 -6.74 -1.09
N LYS A 153 6.81 -5.56 -0.98
CA LYS A 153 7.98 -5.36 -0.10
C LYS A 153 7.52 -5.32 1.36
N THR A 154 8.17 -6.11 2.21
CA THR A 154 7.91 -6.11 3.65
C THR A 154 8.84 -5.08 4.31
N SER A 155 8.27 -4.00 4.82
CA SER A 155 8.98 -2.97 5.58
C SER A 155 8.98 -3.27 7.08
N GLY A 156 9.84 -2.60 7.86
CA GLY A 156 9.80 -2.67 9.32
C GLY A 156 8.43 -2.27 9.91
N MET A 157 7.72 -1.35 9.25
CA MET A 157 6.36 -0.96 9.65
C MET A 157 5.30 -2.04 9.38
N ASP A 158 5.51 -2.91 8.37
CA ASP A 158 4.64 -4.07 8.17
C ASP A 158 4.84 -5.11 9.26
N VAL A 159 6.10 -5.34 9.64
CA VAL A 159 6.45 -6.24 10.75
C VAL A 159 5.85 -5.72 12.05
N TYR A 160 6.04 -4.44 12.36
CA TYR A 160 5.43 -3.81 13.53
C TYR A 160 3.91 -4.01 13.57
N ALA A 161 3.21 -3.73 12.46
CA ALA A 161 1.75 -3.85 12.40
C ALA A 161 1.27 -5.29 12.66
N ILE A 162 1.96 -6.28 12.10
CA ILE A 162 1.63 -7.70 12.32
C ILE A 162 1.92 -8.10 13.77
N VAL A 163 3.10 -7.72 14.28
CA VAL A 163 3.53 -8.11 15.62
C VAL A 163 2.64 -7.49 16.70
N ILE A 164 2.35 -6.18 16.62
CA ILE A 164 1.53 -5.52 17.65
C ILE A 164 0.12 -6.10 17.70
N VAL A 165 -0.53 -6.31 16.55
CA VAL A 165 -1.86 -6.92 16.49
C VAL A 165 -1.80 -8.37 16.98
N ALA A 166 -0.79 -9.14 16.60
CA ALA A 166 -0.62 -10.52 17.08
C ALA A 166 -0.44 -10.56 18.61
N VAL A 167 0.40 -9.69 19.19
CA VAL A 167 0.61 -9.63 20.64
C VAL A 167 -0.69 -9.29 21.36
N ILE A 168 -1.45 -8.30 20.88
CA ILE A 168 -2.76 -7.94 21.45
C ILE A 168 -3.70 -9.15 21.43
N LEU A 169 -3.86 -9.81 20.28
CA LEU A 169 -4.79 -10.91 20.15
C LEU A 169 -4.38 -12.15 20.95
N PHE A 170 -3.13 -12.60 20.81
CA PHE A 170 -2.68 -13.80 21.51
C PHE A 170 -2.61 -13.60 23.02
N SER A 171 -2.19 -12.43 23.51
CA SER A 171 -2.22 -12.12 24.95
C SER A 171 -3.66 -12.10 25.48
N GLY A 172 -4.64 -11.60 24.71
CA GLY A 172 -6.06 -11.63 25.08
C GLY A 172 -6.62 -13.05 25.16
N ILE A 173 -6.37 -13.88 24.15
CA ILE A 173 -6.82 -15.29 24.11
C ILE A 173 -6.16 -16.12 25.24
N LEU A 174 -4.87 -15.91 25.48
CA LEU A 174 -4.16 -16.56 26.60
C LEU A 174 -4.71 -16.10 27.94
N LEU A 175 -4.96 -14.82 28.11
CA LEU A 175 -5.56 -14.25 29.33
C LEU A 175 -6.95 -14.84 29.60
N GLU A 176 -7.78 -14.94 28.57
CA GLU A 176 -9.10 -15.58 28.68
C GLU A 176 -8.99 -17.04 29.09
N GLY A 177 -8.11 -17.83 28.46
CA GLY A 177 -7.89 -19.22 28.80
C GLY A 177 -7.37 -19.43 30.22
N VAL A 178 -6.44 -18.58 30.69
CA VAL A 178 -5.93 -18.63 32.08
C VAL A 178 -7.02 -18.23 33.08
N LYS A 179 -7.83 -17.22 32.78
CA LYS A 179 -8.96 -16.82 33.64
C LYS A 179 -10.02 -17.90 33.79
N ILE A 180 -10.35 -18.63 32.71
CA ILE A 180 -11.31 -19.76 32.77
C ILE A 180 -10.85 -20.83 33.75
N THR A 181 -9.53 -21.08 33.87
CA THR A 181 -9.00 -22.12 34.76
C THR A 181 -8.58 -21.61 36.14
N SER A 182 -8.56 -20.30 36.37
CA SER A 182 -8.03 -19.67 37.59
C SER A 182 -8.97 -19.84 38.78
N HIS A 183 -8.46 -20.46 39.86
CA HIS A 183 -9.14 -20.54 41.12
C HIS A 183 -9.21 -19.19 41.83
N THR A 184 -8.12 -18.42 41.80
CA THR A 184 -8.08 -17.07 42.38
C THR A 184 -9.13 -16.15 41.72
N ALA A 185 -9.30 -16.20 40.38
CA ALA A 185 -10.32 -15.41 39.70
C ALA A 185 -11.77 -15.87 40.07
N PHE A 186 -11.96 -17.17 40.34
CA PHE A 186 -13.23 -17.69 40.84
C PHE A 186 -13.53 -17.16 42.25
N GLN A 187 -12.57 -17.20 43.19
CA GLN A 187 -12.73 -16.68 44.54
C GLN A 187 -13.02 -15.18 44.55
N ASP A 188 -12.26 -14.39 43.79
CA ASP A 188 -12.49 -12.95 43.65
C ASP A 188 -13.93 -12.65 43.15
N MET A 189 -14.40 -13.41 42.18
CA MET A 189 -15.73 -13.29 41.60
C MET A 189 -16.82 -13.61 42.63
N VAL A 190 -16.67 -14.71 43.40
CA VAL A 190 -17.64 -15.10 44.45
C VAL A 190 -17.69 -14.02 45.52
N ALA A 191 -16.54 -13.53 46.00
CA ALA A 191 -16.50 -12.50 47.00
C ALA A 191 -17.11 -11.14 46.54
N ASP A 192 -16.79 -10.74 45.29
CA ASP A 192 -17.18 -9.41 44.78
C ASP A 192 -18.66 -9.36 44.32
N TYR A 193 -19.22 -10.47 43.83
CA TYR A 193 -20.54 -10.46 43.15
C TYR A 193 -21.61 -11.38 43.77
N ALA A 194 -21.24 -12.53 44.35
CA ALA A 194 -22.21 -13.42 44.98
C ALA A 194 -22.49 -13.02 46.43
N GLY A 195 -21.57 -12.25 47.05
CA GLY A 195 -21.70 -11.82 48.44
C GLY A 195 -21.60 -12.96 49.44
N LEU A 196 -21.07 -14.13 49.03
CA LEU A 196 -20.85 -15.28 49.89
C LEU A 196 -19.51 -15.15 50.62
N THR A 197 -19.49 -15.49 51.91
CA THR A 197 -18.29 -15.41 52.74
C THR A 197 -17.89 -16.80 53.26
N GLU A 198 -16.58 -17.04 53.37
CA GLU A 198 -16.08 -18.34 53.87
C GLU A 198 -16.50 -18.65 55.34
N GLU A 199 -16.83 -17.61 56.11
CA GLU A 199 -17.25 -17.80 57.53
C GLU A 199 -18.68 -18.29 57.65
N ASP A 200 -19.62 -17.82 56.80
CA ASP A 200 -21.04 -18.09 56.90
C ASP A 200 -21.57 -19.09 55.86
N ASP A 201 -20.93 -19.15 54.68
CA ASP A 201 -21.46 -19.86 53.49
C ASP A 201 -20.50 -20.93 52.95
N ALA A 202 -19.62 -21.52 53.79
CA ALA A 202 -18.56 -22.43 53.35
C ALA A 202 -19.06 -23.66 52.57
N GLU A 203 -20.23 -24.22 52.95
CA GLU A 203 -20.82 -25.36 52.28
C GLU A 203 -21.38 -24.96 50.90
N GLU A 204 -22.01 -23.83 50.80
CA GLU A 204 -22.52 -23.32 49.53
C GLU A 204 -21.39 -22.95 48.55
N ILE A 205 -20.33 -22.32 49.05
CA ILE A 205 -19.12 -22.01 48.25
C ILE A 205 -18.48 -23.30 47.73
N ALA A 206 -18.37 -24.36 48.58
CA ALA A 206 -17.80 -25.63 48.18
C ALA A 206 -18.65 -26.35 47.12
N ALA A 207 -19.97 -26.27 47.22
CA ALA A 207 -20.90 -26.82 46.23
C ALA A 207 -20.80 -26.02 44.90
N LEU A 208 -20.81 -24.69 44.96
CA LEU A 208 -20.62 -23.80 43.79
C LEU A 208 -19.28 -24.04 43.12
N GLU A 209 -18.20 -24.17 43.88
CA GLU A 209 -16.84 -24.46 43.38
C GLU A 209 -16.79 -25.81 42.66
N SER A 210 -17.41 -26.87 43.25
CA SER A 210 -17.52 -28.18 42.64
C SER A 210 -18.25 -28.13 41.29
N TYR A 211 -19.32 -27.38 41.21
CA TYR A 211 -20.08 -27.16 39.98
C TYR A 211 -19.23 -26.45 38.90
N TRP A 212 -18.47 -25.40 39.30
CA TRP A 212 -17.60 -24.67 38.38
C TRP A 212 -16.40 -25.49 37.93
N VAL A 213 -15.86 -26.37 38.77
CA VAL A 213 -14.79 -27.32 38.37
C VAL A 213 -15.31 -28.29 37.31
N GLU A 214 -16.53 -28.80 37.47
CA GLU A 214 -17.12 -29.74 36.54
C GLU A 214 -17.62 -29.11 35.25
N LYS A 215 -18.30 -27.95 35.31
CA LYS A 215 -19.02 -27.34 34.18
C LYS A 215 -18.29 -26.18 33.55
N PHE A 216 -17.51 -25.42 34.33
CA PHE A 216 -16.84 -24.18 33.86
C PHE A 216 -15.33 -24.32 33.70
N SER A 217 -14.77 -25.51 34.01
CA SER A 217 -13.34 -25.84 33.84
C SER A 217 -12.39 -25.08 34.77
N VAL A 218 -12.85 -24.55 35.86
CA VAL A 218 -12.00 -24.06 36.95
C VAL A 218 -11.15 -25.20 37.49
N VAL A 219 -9.93 -24.93 37.92
CA VAL A 219 -9.05 -25.92 38.55
C VAL A 219 -8.83 -25.50 39.97
N SER A 220 -9.45 -26.25 40.91
CA SER A 220 -9.41 -25.96 42.33
C SER A 220 -8.33 -26.77 43.04
N PRO A 221 -7.68 -26.22 44.06
CA PRO A 221 -6.87 -26.96 45.03
C PRO A 221 -7.70 -27.60 46.11
N ASN A 222 -8.96 -27.15 46.31
CA ASN A 222 -9.81 -27.54 47.45
C ASN A 222 -10.70 -28.74 47.14
N VAL A 223 -11.22 -28.82 45.91
CA VAL A 223 -12.20 -29.82 45.50
C VAL A 223 -11.72 -30.57 44.25
N GLN A 224 -11.96 -31.89 44.21
CA GLN A 224 -11.59 -32.75 43.07
C GLN A 224 -12.69 -33.77 42.80
N GLY A 225 -13.07 -33.91 41.51
CA GLY A 225 -14.06 -34.90 41.11
C GLY A 225 -13.53 -36.36 41.17
N PRO A 226 -14.42 -37.37 41.06
CA PRO A 226 -15.82 -37.20 40.71
C PRO A 226 -16.68 -36.68 41.87
N PHE A 227 -17.65 -35.82 41.57
CA PHE A 227 -18.55 -35.17 42.55
C PHE A 227 -19.86 -35.94 42.63
N GLU A 228 -20.47 -35.95 43.82
CA GLU A 228 -21.82 -36.48 44.05
C GLU A 228 -22.87 -35.59 43.37
N GLU A 229 -23.96 -36.18 42.87
CA GLU A 229 -24.99 -35.46 42.11
C GLU A 229 -25.69 -34.40 42.98
N GLU A 230 -25.87 -34.65 44.28
CA GLU A 230 -26.45 -33.72 45.24
C GLU A 230 -25.62 -32.43 45.40
N ILE A 231 -24.27 -32.57 45.42
CA ILE A 231 -23.36 -31.41 45.52
C ILE A 231 -23.43 -30.58 44.22
N LEU A 232 -23.51 -31.25 43.08
CA LEU A 232 -23.63 -30.55 41.77
C LEU A 232 -24.98 -29.88 41.61
N GLU A 233 -26.09 -30.44 42.15
CA GLU A 233 -27.40 -29.77 42.15
C GLU A 233 -27.39 -28.51 43.04
N GLN A 234 -26.84 -28.58 44.25
CA GLN A 234 -26.69 -27.44 45.13
C GLN A 234 -25.81 -26.34 44.48
N GLY A 235 -24.69 -26.74 43.87
CA GLY A 235 -23.82 -25.83 43.15
C GLY A 235 -24.48 -25.20 41.91
N MET A 236 -25.38 -25.93 41.26
CA MET A 236 -26.17 -25.40 40.14
C MET A 236 -27.21 -24.36 40.63
N GLU A 237 -27.90 -24.64 41.71
CA GLU A 237 -28.86 -23.69 42.30
C GLU A 237 -28.17 -22.38 42.72
N SER A 238 -27.02 -22.48 43.40
CA SER A 238 -26.22 -21.29 43.75
C SER A 238 -25.70 -20.54 42.49
N HIS A 239 -25.29 -21.27 41.44
CA HIS A 239 -24.89 -20.67 40.16
C HIS A 239 -26.07 -19.95 39.50
N GLU A 240 -27.26 -20.53 39.44
CA GLU A 240 -28.45 -19.92 38.86
C GLU A 240 -28.86 -18.65 39.63
N ALA A 241 -28.74 -18.69 40.94
CA ALA A 241 -29.07 -17.51 41.78
C ALA A 241 -28.10 -16.36 41.67
N ASN A 242 -26.78 -16.64 41.57
CA ASN A 242 -25.74 -15.61 41.76
C ASN A 242 -24.88 -15.35 40.52
N CYS A 243 -24.83 -16.28 39.53
CA CYS A 243 -23.84 -16.23 38.46
C CYS A 243 -24.41 -16.28 37.03
N ALA A 244 -25.56 -16.97 36.83
CA ALA A 244 -26.12 -17.28 35.52
C ALA A 244 -26.52 -16.01 34.71
N GLU A 245 -26.89 -14.92 35.38
CA GLU A 245 -27.21 -13.66 34.70
C GLU A 245 -26.01 -13.09 33.94
N CYS A 246 -24.77 -13.29 34.47
CA CYS A 246 -23.54 -12.73 33.91
C CYS A 246 -22.64 -13.74 33.23
N HIS A 247 -22.86 -15.06 33.40
CA HIS A 247 -21.98 -16.10 32.92
C HIS A 247 -22.70 -17.20 32.14
N SER A 248 -22.35 -17.37 30.88
CA SER A 248 -22.71 -18.55 30.07
C SER A 248 -21.58 -19.58 30.09
N SER A 249 -21.89 -20.84 29.68
CA SER A 249 -20.89 -21.90 29.58
C SER A 249 -19.63 -21.46 28.83
N PRO A 250 -18.43 -21.70 29.37
CA PRO A 250 -17.17 -21.19 28.78
C PRO A 250 -16.84 -21.81 27.42
N GLY A 251 -17.50 -22.91 27.03
CA GLY A 251 -17.35 -23.51 25.70
C GLY A 251 -17.70 -22.58 24.54
N TRP A 252 -18.48 -21.54 24.80
CA TRP A 252 -18.81 -20.54 23.79
C TRP A 252 -17.66 -19.55 23.51
N ALA A 253 -16.73 -19.38 24.43
CA ALA A 253 -15.45 -18.71 24.20
C ALA A 253 -14.45 -19.73 23.63
N PHE A 254 -14.70 -20.24 22.44
CA PHE A 254 -14.08 -21.46 21.91
C PHE A 254 -12.55 -21.37 21.77
N THR A 255 -11.96 -20.21 21.49
CA THR A 255 -10.50 -20.02 21.41
C THR A 255 -9.88 -19.99 22.81
N GLY A 256 -10.44 -19.21 23.74
CA GLY A 256 -10.01 -19.15 25.13
C GLY A 256 -10.21 -20.50 25.84
N PHE A 257 -11.34 -21.17 25.57
CA PHE A 257 -11.62 -22.49 26.12
C PHE A 257 -10.70 -23.59 25.60
N ALA A 258 -10.28 -23.53 24.32
CA ALA A 258 -9.27 -24.44 23.78
C ALA A 258 -7.90 -24.25 24.50
N VAL A 259 -7.53 -23.01 24.80
CA VAL A 259 -6.35 -22.72 25.63
C VAL A 259 -6.54 -23.26 27.05
N ALA A 260 -7.70 -23.00 27.69
CA ALA A 260 -8.02 -23.49 29.04
C ALA A 260 -7.86 -25.00 29.14
N LYS A 261 -8.41 -25.77 28.19
CA LYS A 261 -8.25 -27.24 28.13
C LYS A 261 -6.78 -27.65 28.01
N THR A 262 -6.00 -26.91 27.22
CA THR A 262 -4.57 -27.24 26.98
C THR A 262 -3.73 -27.01 28.23
N ILE A 263 -3.99 -25.93 28.97
CA ILE A 263 -3.22 -25.53 30.15
C ILE A 263 -3.74 -26.16 31.45
N LYS A 264 -4.88 -26.84 31.44
CA LYS A 264 -5.51 -27.45 32.61
C LYS A 264 -4.54 -28.21 33.54
N PRO A 265 -3.59 -29.04 33.03
CA PRO A 265 -2.64 -29.77 33.89
C PRO A 265 -1.68 -28.89 34.71
N ILE A 266 -1.45 -27.64 34.27
CA ILE A 266 -0.52 -26.69 34.90
C ILE A 266 -1.24 -25.46 35.47
N ALA A 267 -2.58 -25.47 35.44
CA ALA A 267 -3.39 -24.29 35.75
C ALA A 267 -3.13 -23.73 37.16
N LEU A 268 -3.05 -24.60 38.19
CA LEU A 268 -2.73 -24.19 39.57
C LEU A 268 -1.33 -23.52 39.67
N ALA A 269 -0.36 -24.05 38.94
CA ALA A 269 0.98 -23.45 38.93
C ALA A 269 0.95 -22.07 38.28
N LEU A 270 0.21 -21.90 37.17
CA LEU A 270 0.01 -20.61 36.51
C LEU A 270 -0.74 -19.62 37.39
N ASP A 271 -1.75 -20.07 38.12
CA ASP A 271 -2.53 -19.25 39.04
C ASP A 271 -1.67 -18.76 40.20
N ASN A 272 -0.91 -19.66 40.87
CA ASN A 272 0.03 -19.33 41.94
C ASN A 272 1.14 -18.37 41.50
N MET A 273 1.54 -18.38 40.21
CA MET A 273 2.51 -17.44 39.65
C MET A 273 1.89 -16.07 39.33
N GLY A 274 0.59 -15.88 39.50
CA GLY A 274 -0.11 -14.65 39.13
C GLY A 274 -0.13 -14.38 37.63
N THR A 275 -0.13 -15.43 36.80
CA THR A 275 -0.06 -15.36 35.32
C THR A 275 -1.20 -14.52 34.75
N THR A 276 -2.38 -14.56 35.35
CA THR A 276 -3.52 -13.72 34.98
C THR A 276 -3.14 -12.24 35.00
N ASN A 277 -2.51 -11.76 36.07
CA ASN A 277 -2.09 -10.36 36.18
C ASN A 277 -0.97 -10.02 35.18
N ILE A 278 -0.02 -10.91 34.97
CA ILE A 278 1.10 -10.71 34.00
C ILE A 278 0.52 -10.57 32.59
N LEU A 279 -0.35 -11.47 32.17
CA LEU A 279 -1.00 -11.42 30.85
C LEU A 279 -1.88 -10.21 30.70
N TRP A 280 -2.59 -9.79 31.76
CA TRP A 280 -3.39 -8.58 31.73
C TRP A 280 -2.51 -7.33 31.50
N TYR A 281 -1.34 -7.22 32.18
CA TYR A 281 -0.39 -6.15 31.94
C TYR A 281 0.16 -6.16 30.50
N ILE A 282 0.55 -7.32 29.99
CA ILE A 282 1.04 -7.47 28.60
C ILE A 282 -0.04 -7.02 27.62
N HIS A 283 -1.28 -7.47 27.81
CA HIS A 283 -2.38 -7.18 26.92
C HIS A 283 -2.69 -5.69 26.84
N PHE A 284 -2.95 -5.03 27.99
CA PHE A 284 -3.30 -3.62 27.94
C PHE A 284 -2.12 -2.73 27.55
N LEU A 285 -0.88 -3.05 27.93
CA LEU A 285 0.30 -2.31 27.48
C LEU A 285 0.47 -2.41 25.97
N ALA A 286 0.27 -3.58 25.39
CA ALA A 286 0.30 -3.74 23.93
C ALA A 286 -0.80 -2.91 23.25
N CYS A 287 -2.02 -2.89 23.81
CA CYS A 287 -3.12 -2.02 23.32
C CYS A 287 -2.75 -0.53 23.39
N PHE A 288 -2.16 -0.09 24.50
CA PHE A 288 -1.80 1.31 24.69
C PHE A 288 -0.62 1.74 23.80
N ILE A 289 0.37 0.88 23.61
CA ILE A 289 1.48 1.12 22.67
C ILE A 289 0.92 1.18 21.24
N GLY A 290 0.03 0.24 20.88
CA GLY A 290 -0.64 0.22 19.58
C GLY A 290 -1.44 1.49 19.32
N LEU A 291 -2.19 1.98 20.30
CA LEU A 291 -2.97 3.22 20.22
C LEU A 291 -2.07 4.46 20.12
N ALA A 292 -1.09 4.60 21.01
CA ALA A 292 -0.20 5.76 21.06
C ALA A 292 0.62 5.91 19.75
N TYR A 293 1.08 4.79 19.19
CA TYR A 293 1.91 4.79 17.98
C TYR A 293 1.11 4.74 16.68
N LEU A 294 -0.22 4.56 16.74
CA LEU A 294 -1.09 4.46 15.56
C LEU A 294 -0.88 5.61 14.55
N PRO A 295 -0.84 6.90 14.94
CA PRO A 295 -0.66 8.01 14.00
C PRO A 295 0.69 8.00 13.28
N PHE A 296 1.70 7.38 13.86
CA PHE A 296 3.08 7.36 13.37
C PHE A 296 3.43 6.07 12.64
N SER A 297 2.54 5.09 12.67
CA SER A 297 2.71 3.78 12.06
C SER A 297 1.95 3.64 10.73
N LYS A 298 2.17 2.52 10.06
CA LYS A 298 1.39 2.15 8.87
C LYS A 298 -0.10 1.99 9.18
N MET A 299 -0.48 1.76 10.44
CA MET A 299 -1.87 1.62 10.86
C MET A 299 -2.67 2.92 10.73
N PHE A 300 -2.00 4.07 10.56
CA PHE A 300 -2.66 5.35 10.31
C PHE A 300 -3.53 5.33 9.03
N HIS A 301 -3.29 4.38 8.12
CA HIS A 301 -4.14 4.20 6.94
C HIS A 301 -5.61 3.87 7.29
N ILE A 302 -5.89 3.37 8.49
CA ILE A 302 -7.26 3.14 8.99
C ILE A 302 -8.07 4.45 8.96
N ILE A 303 -7.40 5.58 9.16
CA ILE A 303 -8.00 6.93 9.12
C ILE A 303 -7.82 7.56 7.73
N SER A 304 -6.59 7.57 7.21
CA SER A 304 -6.26 8.32 5.99
C SER A 304 -6.81 7.69 4.71
N THR A 305 -6.93 6.36 4.62
CA THR A 305 -7.50 5.70 3.43
C THR A 305 -9.00 5.96 3.26
N PRO A 306 -9.86 5.83 4.29
CA PRO A 306 -11.26 6.25 4.18
C PRO A 306 -11.42 7.71 3.74
N VAL A 307 -10.65 8.62 4.32
CA VAL A 307 -10.71 10.05 3.94
C VAL A 307 -10.30 10.25 2.48
N SER A 308 -9.26 9.54 1.99
CA SER A 308 -8.84 9.56 0.59
C SER A 308 -9.93 9.05 -0.35
N LEU A 309 -10.52 7.90 -0.04
CA LEU A 309 -11.60 7.30 -0.85
C LEU A 309 -12.82 8.21 -0.93
N LEU A 310 -13.24 8.79 0.19
CA LEU A 310 -14.39 9.68 0.26
C LEU A 310 -14.14 11.00 -0.47
N ALA A 311 -12.95 11.60 -0.28
CA ALA A 311 -12.58 12.83 -0.98
C ALA A 311 -12.57 12.63 -2.50
N ASN A 312 -11.96 11.55 -2.99
CA ASN A 312 -11.91 11.25 -4.42
C ASN A 312 -13.27 10.86 -5.03
N ALA A 313 -14.22 10.37 -4.25
CA ALA A 313 -15.56 10.06 -4.73
C ALA A 313 -16.40 11.29 -5.07
N VAL A 314 -16.10 12.45 -4.46
CA VAL A 314 -16.93 13.67 -4.58
C VAL A 314 -16.19 14.86 -5.20
N MET A 315 -14.85 14.81 -5.26
CA MET A 315 -14.01 15.88 -5.80
C MET A 315 -13.85 15.70 -7.31
N GLU A 316 -14.39 16.64 -8.08
CA GLU A 316 -14.23 16.74 -9.53
C GLU A 316 -13.11 17.74 -9.81
N LYS A 317 -12.09 17.34 -10.57
CA LYS A 317 -10.87 18.13 -10.79
C LYS A 317 -11.15 19.51 -11.41
N GLU A 318 -12.07 19.54 -12.36
CA GLU A 318 -12.39 20.74 -13.14
C GLU A 318 -13.10 21.83 -12.32
N THR A 319 -13.83 21.41 -11.27
CA THR A 319 -14.65 22.32 -10.44
C THR A 319 -14.16 22.47 -9.03
N ALA A 320 -13.21 21.64 -8.62
CA ALA A 320 -12.68 21.65 -7.26
C ALA A 320 -11.78 22.88 -7.02
N ASN A 321 -11.87 23.43 -5.80
CA ASN A 321 -10.94 24.47 -5.38
C ASN A 321 -9.50 23.93 -5.39
N PRO A 322 -8.54 24.61 -6.05
CA PRO A 322 -7.14 24.17 -6.11
C PRO A 322 -6.52 23.90 -4.73
N ALA A 323 -6.88 24.69 -3.70
CA ALA A 323 -6.42 24.46 -2.33
C ALA A 323 -6.84 23.08 -1.78
N ASN A 324 -8.03 22.59 -2.17
CA ASN A 324 -8.51 21.26 -1.80
C ASN A 324 -7.80 20.16 -2.58
N ILE A 325 -7.46 20.39 -3.86
CA ILE A 325 -6.68 19.43 -4.66
C ILE A 325 -5.32 19.19 -4.01
N VAL A 326 -4.63 20.26 -3.62
CA VAL A 326 -3.34 20.17 -2.95
C VAL A 326 -3.42 19.48 -1.61
N THR A 327 -4.43 19.80 -0.78
CA THR A 327 -4.64 19.15 0.52
C THR A 327 -4.89 17.67 0.36
N ARG A 328 -5.71 17.27 -0.63
CA ARG A 328 -5.95 15.88 -0.99
C ARG A 328 -4.65 15.17 -1.35
N GLN A 329 -3.82 15.75 -2.21
CA GLN A 329 -2.57 15.14 -2.65
C GLN A 329 -1.60 14.87 -1.48
N VAL A 330 -1.49 15.81 -0.53
CA VAL A 330 -0.68 15.60 0.68
C VAL A 330 -1.26 14.49 1.57
N MET A 331 -2.57 14.50 1.80
CA MET A 331 -3.27 13.49 2.57
C MET A 331 -3.13 12.08 1.95
N GLU A 332 -3.17 11.98 0.62
CA GLU A 332 -2.98 10.75 -0.15
C GLU A 332 -1.61 10.11 0.08
N LEU A 333 -0.58 10.88 0.44
CA LEU A 333 0.71 10.31 0.84
C LEU A 333 0.58 9.45 2.09
N ASP A 334 -0.22 9.86 3.06
CA ASP A 334 -0.46 9.08 4.28
C ASP A 334 -1.41 7.90 4.03
N ALA A 335 -2.29 7.98 3.03
CA ALA A 335 -3.19 6.90 2.62
C ALA A 335 -2.45 5.76 1.88
N CYS A 336 -1.25 6.02 1.35
CA CYS A 336 -0.46 5.01 0.65
C CYS A 336 0.11 3.97 1.62
N THR A 337 -0.32 2.71 1.45
CA THR A 337 0.14 1.57 2.25
C THR A 337 1.32 0.82 1.62
N HIS A 338 1.88 1.29 0.52
CA HIS A 338 2.95 0.62 -0.24
C HIS A 338 2.64 -0.84 -0.57
N CYS A 339 1.41 -1.13 -0.95
CA CYS A 339 0.92 -2.48 -1.22
C CYS A 339 1.40 -3.09 -2.55
N GLY A 340 2.10 -2.32 -3.40
CA GLY A 340 2.69 -2.78 -4.66
C GLY A 340 1.72 -2.97 -5.83
N THR A 341 0.40 -2.88 -5.65
CA THR A 341 -0.60 -3.14 -6.72
C THR A 341 -0.41 -2.23 -7.93
N CYS A 342 -0.18 -0.94 -7.70
CA CYS A 342 0.06 0.03 -8.77
C CYS A 342 1.36 -0.25 -9.55
N SER A 343 2.40 -0.76 -8.87
CA SER A 343 3.67 -1.15 -9.50
C SER A 343 3.53 -2.43 -10.33
N LEU A 344 2.71 -3.40 -9.88
CA LEU A 344 2.39 -4.61 -10.65
C LEU A 344 1.63 -4.31 -11.96
N ARG A 345 0.83 -3.25 -11.98
CA ARG A 345 -0.01 -2.85 -13.10
C ARG A 345 0.58 -1.70 -13.93
N CYS A 346 1.81 -1.27 -13.60
CA CYS A 346 2.47 -0.17 -14.28
C CYS A 346 2.86 -0.55 -15.71
N SER A 347 2.46 0.26 -16.69
CA SER A 347 2.85 0.07 -18.09
C SER A 347 4.37 0.27 -18.31
N ALA A 348 5.02 1.04 -17.43
CA ALA A 348 6.47 1.26 -17.49
C ALA A 348 7.27 0.23 -16.65
N SER A 349 6.66 -0.87 -16.18
CA SER A 349 7.36 -1.90 -15.41
C SER A 349 8.47 -2.60 -16.22
N THR A 350 8.29 -2.74 -17.52
CA THR A 350 9.32 -3.26 -18.42
C THR A 350 10.56 -2.38 -18.45
N SER A 351 10.39 -1.06 -18.45
CA SER A 351 11.52 -0.13 -18.32
C SER A 351 12.27 -0.29 -17.00
N PHE A 352 11.55 -0.59 -15.91
CA PHE A 352 12.19 -0.94 -14.63
C PHE A 352 13.03 -2.21 -14.74
N ASP A 353 12.54 -3.25 -15.40
CA ASP A 353 13.25 -4.53 -15.53
C ASP A 353 14.56 -4.35 -16.34
N VAL A 354 14.60 -3.38 -17.26
CA VAL A 354 15.78 -3.04 -18.06
C VAL A 354 16.75 -2.11 -17.33
N LEU A 355 16.23 -1.02 -16.74
CA LEU A 355 17.04 0.05 -16.17
C LEU A 355 17.40 -0.16 -14.69
N GLY A 356 16.68 -1.04 -13.99
CA GLY A 356 16.87 -1.29 -12.56
C GLY A 356 16.48 -0.13 -11.64
N ASN A 357 15.91 0.95 -12.18
CA ASN A 357 15.53 2.13 -11.40
C ASN A 357 14.16 1.93 -10.73
N GLU A 358 14.17 1.73 -9.42
CA GLU A 358 12.94 1.52 -8.64
C GLU A 358 11.96 2.69 -8.71
N TYR A 359 12.44 3.92 -8.94
CA TYR A 359 11.57 5.11 -9.02
C TYR A 359 10.76 5.22 -10.32
N ILE A 360 10.93 4.30 -11.25
CA ILE A 360 10.00 4.10 -12.38
C ILE A 360 8.64 3.62 -11.85
N LEU A 361 8.65 2.82 -10.79
CA LEU A 361 7.46 2.18 -10.24
C LEU A 361 6.66 3.11 -9.32
N PRO A 362 5.31 3.14 -9.45
CA PRO A 362 4.48 4.09 -8.71
C PRO A 362 4.54 3.95 -7.18
N SER A 363 4.58 2.73 -6.63
CA SER A 363 4.62 2.51 -5.19
C SER A 363 5.91 3.02 -4.56
N GLU A 364 7.02 2.85 -5.25
CA GLU A 364 8.35 3.24 -4.83
C GLU A 364 8.52 4.77 -4.91
N LYS A 365 7.97 5.40 -5.96
CA LYS A 365 7.92 6.88 -6.09
C LYS A 365 7.19 7.56 -4.92
N MET A 366 6.16 6.93 -4.35
CA MET A 366 5.43 7.52 -3.22
C MET A 366 6.30 7.74 -1.97
N THR A 367 7.29 6.89 -1.73
CA THR A 367 8.25 7.09 -0.62
C THR A 367 9.06 8.36 -0.80
N PHE A 368 9.48 8.62 -2.03
CA PHE A 368 10.19 9.83 -2.40
C PHE A 368 9.36 11.09 -2.18
N LEU A 369 8.11 11.09 -2.63
CA LEU A 369 7.23 12.25 -2.48
C LEU A 369 7.03 12.65 -1.01
N LYS A 370 7.00 11.70 -0.09
CA LYS A 370 6.98 11.99 1.34
C LYS A 370 8.22 12.76 1.81
N THR A 371 9.38 12.45 1.21
CA THR A 371 10.65 13.13 1.52
C THR A 371 10.67 14.54 0.92
N LEU A 372 10.26 14.65 -0.34
CA LEU A 372 10.15 15.93 -1.05
C LEU A 372 9.16 16.88 -0.37
N ALA A 373 7.98 16.38 0.01
CA ALA A 373 6.95 17.16 0.70
C ALA A 373 7.43 17.75 2.04
N LYS A 374 8.37 17.07 2.71
CA LYS A 374 9.00 17.53 3.96
C LYS A 374 10.13 18.54 3.75
N GLY A 375 10.41 18.94 2.50
CA GLY A 375 11.47 19.87 2.17
C GLY A 375 12.88 19.36 2.45
N LYS A 376 13.09 18.03 2.46
CA LYS A 376 14.42 17.45 2.65
C LYS A 376 15.17 17.43 1.32
N ASP A 377 16.43 17.85 1.36
CA ASP A 377 17.32 17.77 0.23
C ASP A 377 17.61 16.30 -0.14
N LEU A 378 17.74 16.07 -1.42
CA LEU A 378 18.07 14.79 -2.00
C LEU A 378 19.49 14.81 -2.53
N SER A 379 20.18 13.69 -2.46
CA SER A 379 21.45 13.55 -3.17
C SER A 379 21.21 13.60 -4.69
N ASP A 380 22.17 14.12 -5.44
CA ASP A 380 22.09 14.24 -6.89
C ASP A 380 21.76 12.90 -7.57
N GLU A 381 22.35 11.81 -7.10
CA GLU A 381 22.07 10.45 -7.58
C GLU A 381 20.58 10.06 -7.43
N LYS A 382 19.99 10.32 -6.26
CA LYS A 382 18.57 10.06 -6.02
C LYS A 382 17.69 10.98 -6.85
N LEU A 383 18.08 12.22 -6.98
CA LEU A 383 17.34 13.19 -7.79
C LEU A 383 17.32 12.77 -9.26
N HIS A 384 18.45 12.32 -9.81
CA HIS A 384 18.53 11.78 -11.16
C HIS A 384 17.65 10.54 -11.36
N ALA A 385 17.72 9.58 -10.45
CA ALA A 385 16.91 8.36 -10.52
C ALA A 385 15.41 8.66 -10.50
N ILE A 386 15.00 9.66 -9.74
CA ILE A 386 13.61 10.10 -9.64
C ILE A 386 13.16 10.84 -10.89
N LEU A 387 13.99 11.75 -11.40
CA LEU A 387 13.72 12.45 -12.66
C LEU A 387 13.47 11.45 -13.78
N GLU A 388 14.35 10.48 -13.96
CA GLU A 388 14.16 9.41 -14.91
C GLU A 388 12.84 8.66 -14.68
N GLY A 389 12.58 8.22 -13.45
CA GLY A 389 11.36 7.48 -13.12
C GLY A 389 10.07 8.27 -13.32
N VAL A 390 10.09 9.59 -13.09
CA VAL A 390 8.92 10.45 -13.27
C VAL A 390 8.69 10.74 -14.76
N TYR A 391 9.73 10.95 -15.55
CA TYR A 391 9.61 11.28 -16.96
C TYR A 391 9.33 10.07 -17.86
N LEU A 392 9.76 8.87 -17.47
CA LEU A 392 9.40 7.61 -18.16
C LEU A 392 7.93 7.22 -17.98
N CYS A 393 7.22 7.81 -17.04
CA CYS A 393 5.81 7.53 -16.83
C CYS A 393 4.97 7.96 -18.04
N THR A 394 4.23 7.02 -18.64
CA THR A 394 3.39 7.24 -19.82
C THR A 394 2.03 7.90 -19.52
N ASN A 395 1.73 8.20 -18.25
CA ASN A 395 0.45 8.77 -17.79
C ASN A 395 -0.79 7.94 -18.18
N CYS A 396 -0.65 6.63 -18.31
CA CYS A 396 -1.71 5.70 -18.72
C CYS A 396 -2.85 5.54 -17.72
N ASP A 397 -2.77 6.15 -16.53
CA ASP A 397 -3.75 6.13 -15.44
C ASP A 397 -3.98 4.78 -14.74
N ARG A 398 -3.37 3.70 -15.18
CA ARG A 398 -3.54 2.36 -14.59
C ARG A 398 -3.29 2.35 -13.07
N CYS A 399 -2.25 3.04 -12.61
CA CYS A 399 -1.91 3.11 -11.18
C CYS A 399 -3.00 3.77 -10.33
N THR A 400 -3.72 4.77 -10.84
CA THR A 400 -4.87 5.40 -10.16
C THR A 400 -6.06 4.44 -10.10
N VAL A 401 -6.38 3.81 -11.23
CA VAL A 401 -7.55 2.91 -11.36
C VAL A 401 -7.46 1.74 -10.39
N VAL A 402 -6.29 1.11 -10.28
CA VAL A 402 -6.09 -0.08 -9.43
C VAL A 402 -5.76 0.25 -7.97
N CYS A 403 -5.63 1.54 -7.61
CA CYS A 403 -5.26 1.92 -6.25
C CYS A 403 -6.38 1.57 -5.25
N PRO A 404 -6.14 0.68 -4.28
CA PRO A 404 -7.15 0.33 -3.29
C PRO A 404 -7.48 1.47 -2.34
N SER A 405 -6.52 2.38 -2.10
CA SER A 405 -6.70 3.58 -1.27
C SER A 405 -7.31 4.77 -2.03
N GLY A 406 -7.65 4.57 -3.32
CA GLY A 406 -8.28 5.60 -4.15
C GLY A 406 -7.41 6.79 -4.49
N ILE A 407 -6.09 6.69 -4.36
CA ILE A 407 -5.15 7.78 -4.64
C ILE A 407 -5.14 8.11 -6.12
N ASN A 408 -5.26 9.38 -6.46
CA ASN A 408 -5.12 9.86 -7.83
C ASN A 408 -3.65 10.06 -8.20
N LEU A 409 -2.97 8.94 -8.46
CA LEU A 409 -1.54 8.90 -8.75
C LEU A 409 -1.18 9.67 -10.03
N LYS A 410 -2.03 9.62 -11.04
CA LYS A 410 -1.78 10.34 -12.30
C LYS A 410 -1.66 11.85 -12.07
N ASP A 411 -2.64 12.45 -11.40
CA ASP A 411 -2.61 13.89 -11.09
C ASP A 411 -1.39 14.26 -10.24
N LEU A 412 -1.01 13.37 -9.32
CA LEU A 412 0.15 13.56 -8.47
C LEU A 412 1.46 13.60 -9.28
N TRP A 413 1.61 12.67 -10.26
CA TRP A 413 2.78 12.65 -11.14
C TRP A 413 2.86 13.88 -12.03
N PHE A 414 1.73 14.36 -12.53
CA PHE A 414 1.70 15.61 -13.30
C PHE A 414 2.18 16.81 -12.48
N ASN A 415 1.66 16.96 -11.27
CA ASN A 415 2.05 18.04 -10.38
C ASN A 415 3.54 18.00 -10.00
N VAL A 416 4.08 16.79 -9.78
CA VAL A 416 5.51 16.61 -9.48
C VAL A 416 6.39 16.97 -10.68
N ARG A 417 6.00 16.55 -11.90
CA ARG A 417 6.75 16.93 -13.12
C ARG A 417 6.81 18.42 -13.29
N GLU A 418 5.69 19.08 -13.12
CA GLU A 418 5.57 20.55 -13.20
C GLU A 418 6.51 21.24 -12.21
N ASP A 419 6.51 20.77 -10.94
CA ASP A 419 7.39 21.29 -9.89
C ASP A 419 8.88 21.12 -10.24
N LEU A 420 9.26 19.95 -10.75
CA LEU A 420 10.63 19.67 -11.14
C LEU A 420 11.11 20.57 -12.27
N VAL A 421 10.25 20.82 -13.27
CA VAL A 421 10.59 21.74 -14.37
C VAL A 421 10.79 23.16 -13.88
N GLN A 422 9.91 23.66 -13.01
CA GLN A 422 10.03 25.02 -12.47
C GLN A 422 11.23 25.18 -11.54
N ARG A 423 11.73 24.11 -10.94
CA ARG A 423 13.00 24.11 -10.20
C ARG A 423 14.23 24.07 -11.10
N GLY A 424 14.07 24.12 -12.41
CA GLY A 424 15.18 24.02 -13.37
C GLY A 424 15.72 22.60 -13.57
N LEU A 425 14.90 21.59 -13.27
CA LEU A 425 15.21 20.18 -13.45
C LEU A 425 14.35 19.60 -14.59
N PRO A 426 14.64 19.96 -15.85
CA PRO A 426 13.90 19.47 -17.00
C PRO A 426 14.17 17.98 -17.21
N GLU A 427 13.40 17.40 -18.11
CA GLU A 427 13.56 16.01 -18.55
C GLU A 427 15.00 15.71 -18.97
N LEU A 428 15.61 14.71 -18.37
CA LEU A 428 17.03 14.36 -18.49
C LEU A 428 17.36 13.73 -19.80
N LEU A 429 16.84 13.72 -20.86
CA LEU A 429 17.32 13.10 -22.09
C LEU A 429 16.25 13.01 -23.20
N THR A 430 16.74 13.13 -24.32
CA THR A 430 16.49 12.49 -25.62
C THR A 430 15.19 11.69 -25.74
N LEU A 431 14.22 11.94 -24.89
CA LEU A 431 12.89 11.45 -25.12
C LEU A 431 12.32 12.12 -26.36
N SER A 432 11.42 11.44 -27.02
CA SER A 432 10.76 11.93 -28.21
C SER A 432 10.33 13.40 -28.08
N PRO A 433 10.53 14.24 -29.10
CA PRO A 433 9.96 15.59 -29.14
C PRO A 433 8.44 15.62 -28.99
N PHE A 434 7.76 14.47 -29.16
CA PHE A 434 6.34 14.29 -28.90
C PHE A 434 6.01 13.89 -27.46
N SER A 435 6.98 13.88 -26.56
CA SER A 435 6.67 13.69 -25.15
C SER A 435 5.59 14.70 -24.75
N PHE A 436 4.46 14.18 -24.27
CA PHE A 436 3.29 14.96 -23.87
C PHE A 436 3.65 16.08 -22.91
N TYR A 437 4.58 15.81 -22.02
CA TYR A 437 5.03 16.76 -21.02
C TYR A 437 5.80 17.96 -21.63
N ARG A 438 6.66 17.71 -22.60
CA ARG A 438 7.37 18.79 -23.32
C ARG A 438 6.38 19.69 -24.08
N GLY A 439 5.36 19.09 -24.66
CA GLY A 439 4.32 19.85 -25.34
C GLY A 439 3.59 20.83 -24.41
N LEU A 440 3.27 20.37 -23.19
CA LEU A 440 2.57 21.19 -22.19
C LEU A 440 3.44 22.30 -21.59
N ASN A 441 4.73 22.04 -21.39
CA ASN A 441 5.65 22.96 -20.71
C ASN A 441 6.64 23.67 -21.65
N ARG A 442 6.40 23.61 -22.94
CA ARG A 442 7.27 24.18 -23.97
C ARG A 442 7.72 25.61 -23.71
N ASN A 443 6.85 26.42 -23.11
CA ASN A 443 7.12 27.83 -22.87
C ASN A 443 7.98 28.07 -21.61
N ASN A 444 8.09 27.08 -20.73
CA ASN A 444 8.76 27.17 -19.43
C ASN A 444 10.17 26.58 -19.42
N ILE A 445 10.55 25.85 -20.48
CA ILE A 445 11.85 25.18 -20.61
C ILE A 445 12.63 25.88 -21.72
N ALA A 446 13.89 26.24 -21.48
CA ALA A 446 14.74 26.80 -22.50
C ALA A 446 14.88 25.82 -23.67
N VAL A 447 14.76 26.34 -24.89
CA VAL A 447 14.82 25.54 -26.12
C VAL A 447 16.14 24.74 -26.21
N ASP A 448 17.23 25.35 -25.77
CA ASP A 448 18.55 24.71 -25.77
C ASP A 448 18.65 23.51 -24.85
N ASP A 449 17.85 23.44 -23.78
CA ASP A 449 17.90 22.34 -22.79
C ASP A 449 17.24 21.04 -23.30
N TYR A 450 16.24 21.12 -24.17
CA TYR A 450 15.53 19.93 -24.64
C TYR A 450 15.60 19.71 -26.15
N ARG A 451 15.67 20.77 -26.95
CA ARG A 451 15.61 20.64 -28.41
C ARG A 451 16.98 20.45 -29.05
N LYS A 452 17.95 21.26 -28.63
CA LYS A 452 19.28 21.27 -29.19
C LYS A 452 20.04 19.94 -29.05
N PRO A 453 20.05 19.26 -27.88
CA PRO A 453 20.67 17.95 -27.74
C PRO A 453 20.04 16.90 -28.67
N ILE A 454 18.69 16.91 -28.78
CA ILE A 454 17.97 15.96 -29.63
C ILE A 454 18.25 16.22 -31.10
N GLU A 455 18.19 17.48 -31.54
CA GLU A 455 18.47 17.82 -32.92
C GLU A 455 19.92 17.52 -33.32
N THR A 456 20.85 17.68 -32.39
CA THR A 456 22.26 17.34 -32.63
C THR A 456 22.45 15.84 -32.81
N ALA A 457 21.92 15.05 -31.89
CA ALA A 457 22.01 13.60 -31.96
C ALA A 457 21.24 13.02 -33.17
N SER A 458 20.03 13.55 -33.42
CA SER A 458 19.23 13.13 -34.58
C SER A 458 19.92 13.45 -35.91
N ARG A 459 20.53 14.64 -36.03
CA ARG A 459 21.29 15.00 -37.24
C ARG A 459 22.52 14.12 -37.45
N ALA A 460 23.26 13.81 -36.38
CA ALA A 460 24.41 12.90 -36.47
C ALA A 460 23.97 11.50 -36.93
N ALA A 461 22.91 10.95 -36.32
CA ALA A 461 22.37 9.65 -36.69
C ALA A 461 21.80 9.64 -38.14
N ALA A 462 21.09 10.70 -38.53
CA ALA A 462 20.56 10.86 -39.89
C ALA A 462 21.68 10.96 -40.93
N GLY A 463 22.77 11.66 -40.63
CA GLY A 463 23.92 11.75 -41.50
C GLY A 463 24.59 10.39 -41.73
N ASN A 464 24.74 9.58 -40.72
CA ASN A 464 25.22 8.20 -40.84
C ASN A 464 24.25 7.35 -41.66
N PHE A 465 22.96 7.49 -41.47
CA PHE A 465 21.94 6.78 -42.25
C PHE A 465 22.00 7.14 -43.74
N GLU A 466 22.07 8.43 -44.07
CA GLU A 466 22.19 8.92 -45.45
C GLU A 466 23.47 8.40 -46.12
N GLN A 467 24.61 8.42 -45.42
CA GLN A 467 25.86 7.87 -45.93
C GLN A 467 25.78 6.37 -46.25
N VAL A 468 25.03 5.59 -45.49
CA VAL A 468 24.81 4.17 -45.75
C VAL A 468 23.87 3.96 -46.92
N MET A 469 22.82 4.79 -47.05
CA MET A 469 21.81 4.69 -48.13
C MET A 469 22.35 5.16 -49.48
N ASP A 470 23.26 6.13 -49.51
CA ASP A 470 23.86 6.65 -50.75
C ASP A 470 24.94 5.75 -51.32
N LYS A 471 25.38 4.71 -50.59
CA LYS A 471 26.34 3.75 -51.08
C LYS A 471 25.70 2.84 -52.15
N THR A 472 26.23 2.90 -53.35
CA THR A 472 25.86 1.98 -54.47
C THR A 472 26.45 0.58 -54.31
N ALA A 473 27.36 0.38 -53.35
CA ALA A 473 27.98 -0.92 -53.06
C ALA A 473 27.07 -1.76 -52.13
N PRO A 474 27.03 -3.08 -52.28
CA PRO A 474 26.29 -3.96 -51.37
C PRO A 474 26.76 -3.77 -49.93
N ILE A 475 25.78 -3.70 -48.99
CA ILE A 475 26.06 -3.62 -47.56
C ILE A 475 26.57 -4.99 -47.09
N SER A 476 27.78 -5.05 -46.51
CA SER A 476 28.34 -6.28 -45.95
C SER A 476 27.63 -6.65 -44.65
N LEU A 477 27.06 -7.86 -44.61
CA LEU A 477 26.46 -8.42 -43.38
C LEU A 477 27.49 -9.22 -42.55
N SER A 478 28.74 -9.28 -43.00
CA SER A 478 29.79 -10.10 -42.36
C SER A 478 30.42 -9.47 -41.13
N GLU A 479 30.33 -8.16 -40.97
CA GLU A 479 30.76 -7.43 -39.79
C GLU A 479 29.54 -7.21 -38.87
N ARG A 480 29.05 -8.27 -38.28
CA ARG A 480 28.07 -8.14 -37.20
C ARG A 480 28.76 -7.53 -35.99
N ASP A 481 28.33 -6.35 -35.64
CA ASP A 481 28.75 -5.70 -34.41
C ASP A 481 28.20 -6.50 -33.22
N GLY A 482 28.96 -7.54 -32.79
CA GLY A 482 28.55 -8.39 -31.65
C GLY A 482 28.38 -7.62 -30.34
N ASP A 483 28.89 -6.39 -30.31
CA ASP A 483 28.80 -5.48 -29.17
C ASP A 483 27.39 -4.92 -28.93
N ILE A 484 26.58 -4.83 -29.98
CA ILE A 484 25.20 -4.28 -29.85
C ILE A 484 24.28 -5.24 -29.14
N MET A 485 24.43 -6.54 -29.37
CA MET A 485 23.66 -7.54 -28.64
C MET A 485 23.89 -7.46 -27.11
N ASN A 486 25.07 -7.00 -26.69
CA ASN A 486 25.44 -6.81 -25.29
C ASN A 486 25.01 -5.44 -24.76
N GLN A 487 24.84 -4.45 -25.64
CA GLN A 487 24.51 -3.07 -25.24
C GLN A 487 23.00 -2.78 -25.22
N LEU A 488 22.18 -3.59 -25.91
CA LEU A 488 20.71 -3.43 -25.92
C LEU A 488 20.06 -4.50 -25.03
N PRO A 489 19.63 -4.17 -23.84
CA PRO A 489 18.84 -5.07 -23.02
C PRO A 489 17.57 -5.50 -23.77
N GLY A 490 17.28 -6.79 -23.78
CA GLY A 490 16.17 -7.33 -24.59
C GLY A 490 16.50 -7.56 -26.06
N ALA A 491 17.73 -7.30 -26.49
CA ALA A 491 18.21 -7.53 -27.87
C ALA A 491 17.92 -8.94 -28.37
N VAL A 492 17.98 -9.95 -27.51
CA VAL A 492 17.64 -11.32 -27.85
C VAL A 492 16.23 -11.45 -28.45
N THR A 493 15.30 -10.58 -28.06
CA THR A 493 13.89 -10.67 -28.48
C THR A 493 13.68 -10.27 -29.95
N PHE A 494 14.47 -9.37 -30.52
CA PHE A 494 14.31 -9.01 -31.93
C PHE A 494 14.69 -10.12 -32.90
N SER A 495 15.47 -11.11 -32.49
CA SER A 495 15.74 -12.31 -33.28
C SER A 495 14.46 -13.13 -33.55
N HIS A 496 13.44 -12.96 -32.75
CA HIS A 496 12.13 -13.60 -32.92
C HIS A 496 11.20 -12.84 -33.88
N CYS A 497 11.60 -11.65 -34.35
CA CYS A 497 10.80 -10.86 -35.27
C CYS A 497 10.70 -11.50 -36.65
N PHE A 498 9.51 -11.86 -37.08
CA PHE A 498 9.26 -12.39 -38.44
C PHE A 498 8.60 -11.38 -39.38
N GLY A 499 8.61 -10.09 -39.02
CA GLY A 499 8.13 -9.00 -39.89
C GLY A 499 6.61 -8.90 -40.07
N CYS A 500 5.80 -9.34 -39.10
CA CYS A 500 4.32 -9.33 -39.17
C CYS A 500 3.67 -7.95 -39.28
N GLN A 501 4.42 -6.87 -39.06
CA GLN A 501 4.00 -5.46 -39.11
C GLN A 501 2.99 -5.00 -38.05
N ASN A 502 2.58 -5.84 -37.11
CA ASN A 502 1.65 -5.44 -36.06
C ASN A 502 2.12 -4.18 -35.30
N CYS A 503 3.42 -4.14 -34.95
CA CYS A 503 4.00 -2.98 -34.28
C CYS A 503 3.90 -1.67 -35.09
N THR A 504 3.85 -1.77 -36.40
CA THR A 504 3.68 -0.63 -37.31
C THR A 504 2.23 -0.22 -37.42
N THR A 505 1.30 -1.18 -37.57
CA THR A 505 -0.12 -0.90 -37.76
C THR A 505 -0.79 -0.33 -36.50
N VAL A 506 -0.31 -0.67 -35.31
CA VAL A 506 -0.85 -0.13 -34.04
C VAL A 506 -0.13 1.13 -33.56
N CYS A 507 0.89 1.60 -34.28
CA CYS A 507 1.69 2.74 -33.84
C CYS A 507 0.96 4.06 -34.10
N PRO A 508 0.66 4.87 -33.04
CA PRO A 508 -0.03 6.14 -33.22
C PRO A 508 0.80 7.17 -34.00
N VAL A 509 2.13 7.05 -33.96
CA VAL A 509 3.02 7.93 -34.75
C VAL A 509 2.89 7.60 -36.24
N VAL A 510 2.89 6.31 -36.60
CA VAL A 510 2.72 5.87 -37.99
C VAL A 510 1.35 6.26 -38.52
N MET A 511 0.30 6.06 -37.73
CA MET A 511 -1.08 6.40 -38.13
C MET A 511 -1.32 7.90 -38.38
N ASN A 512 -0.43 8.76 -37.90
CA ASN A 512 -0.58 10.21 -38.04
C ASN A 512 -0.15 10.72 -39.43
N TYR A 513 0.38 9.89 -40.32
CA TYR A 513 0.86 10.25 -41.64
C TYR A 513 0.17 9.42 -42.72
N GLU A 514 -0.18 10.04 -43.87
CA GLU A 514 -0.73 9.35 -45.04
C GLU A 514 0.34 8.46 -45.69
N ASN A 515 1.57 8.97 -45.80
CA ASN A 515 2.71 8.24 -46.33
C ASN A 515 3.82 8.13 -45.25
N PRO A 516 3.64 7.25 -44.25
CA PRO A 516 4.52 7.22 -43.10
C PRO A 516 5.96 6.84 -43.44
N GLN A 517 6.17 6.02 -44.47
CA GLN A 517 7.51 5.60 -44.89
C GLN A 517 8.34 6.73 -45.50
N GLU A 518 7.71 7.64 -46.23
CA GLU A 518 8.39 8.82 -46.81
C GLU A 518 8.78 9.82 -45.71
N VAL A 519 7.97 9.98 -44.68
CA VAL A 519 8.19 10.97 -43.63
C VAL A 519 9.05 10.41 -42.49
N LEU A 520 8.82 9.18 -42.10
CA LEU A 520 9.46 8.55 -40.93
C LEU A 520 10.69 7.71 -41.26
N GLY A 521 10.91 7.39 -42.53
CA GLY A 521 11.97 6.47 -42.98
C GLY A 521 11.59 5.00 -42.69
N LEU A 522 12.45 4.28 -41.98
CA LEU A 522 12.12 2.91 -41.57
C LEU A 522 11.07 2.88 -40.49
N LEU A 523 10.06 2.03 -40.69
CA LEU A 523 8.95 1.83 -39.73
C LEU A 523 9.35 0.84 -38.63
N PRO A 524 8.59 0.74 -37.50
CA PRO A 524 8.98 -0.07 -36.34
C PRO A 524 9.42 -1.51 -36.67
N HIS A 525 8.69 -2.23 -37.51
CA HIS A 525 9.07 -3.59 -37.90
C HIS A 525 10.37 -3.63 -38.75
N GLN A 526 10.61 -2.63 -39.58
CA GLN A 526 11.83 -2.52 -40.40
C GLN A 526 13.04 -2.21 -39.53
N ILE A 527 12.88 -1.36 -38.51
CA ILE A 527 13.94 -1.11 -37.52
C ILE A 527 14.29 -2.40 -36.78
N MET A 528 13.32 -3.21 -36.37
CA MET A 528 13.59 -4.52 -35.74
C MET A 528 14.35 -5.47 -36.69
N ASN A 529 13.98 -5.48 -37.95
CA ASN A 529 14.69 -6.29 -38.97
C ASN A 529 16.12 -5.80 -39.18
N CYS A 530 16.36 -4.48 -39.25
CA CYS A 530 17.71 -3.93 -39.34
C CYS A 530 18.59 -4.35 -38.17
N LEU A 531 18.07 -4.30 -36.96
CA LEU A 531 18.77 -4.75 -35.74
C LEU A 531 19.09 -6.27 -35.81
N GLY A 532 18.12 -7.08 -36.27
CA GLY A 532 18.31 -8.51 -36.47
C GLY A 532 19.42 -8.85 -37.48
N LEU A 533 19.67 -7.95 -38.42
CA LEU A 533 20.75 -8.06 -39.43
C LEU A 533 22.06 -7.40 -38.94
N GLY A 534 22.10 -6.76 -37.78
CA GLY A 534 23.28 -6.05 -37.27
C GLY A 534 23.48 -4.65 -37.90
N LEU A 535 22.48 -4.11 -38.59
CA LEU A 535 22.53 -2.79 -39.25
C LEU A 535 22.09 -1.67 -38.29
N THR A 536 22.88 -1.40 -37.27
CA THR A 536 22.53 -0.49 -36.19
C THR A 536 22.44 0.97 -36.61
N GLU A 537 23.38 1.40 -37.43
CA GLU A 537 23.36 2.78 -37.92
C GLU A 537 22.12 3.07 -38.77
N MET A 538 21.71 2.08 -39.59
CA MET A 538 20.45 2.17 -40.32
C MET A 538 19.24 2.20 -39.38
N ALA A 539 19.27 1.42 -38.30
CA ALA A 539 18.19 1.39 -37.32
C ALA A 539 18.08 2.71 -36.48
N ALA A 540 19.21 3.36 -36.25
CA ALA A 540 19.30 4.57 -35.44
C ALA A 540 18.95 5.87 -36.21
N GLY A 541 19.10 5.89 -37.54
CA GLY A 541 18.91 7.08 -38.38
C GLY A 541 17.46 7.50 -38.64
N PRO A 542 16.49 6.58 -38.78
CA PRO A 542 15.15 6.94 -39.19
C PRO A 542 14.43 7.85 -38.20
N ARG A 543 13.70 8.83 -38.73
CA ARG A 543 12.88 9.74 -37.91
C ARG A 543 11.90 9.02 -37.02
N MET A 544 11.38 7.86 -37.43
CA MET A 544 10.49 7.01 -36.63
C MET A 544 11.06 6.70 -35.25
N LEU A 545 12.37 6.45 -35.15
CA LEU A 545 13.02 6.18 -33.87
C LEU A 545 12.87 7.39 -32.93
N TRP A 546 13.13 8.60 -33.46
CA TRP A 546 13.14 9.84 -32.68
C TRP A 546 11.74 10.34 -32.32
N ASP A 547 10.75 10.08 -33.18
CA ASP A 547 9.35 10.45 -32.97
C ASP A 547 8.59 9.46 -32.09
N CYS A 548 9.18 8.32 -31.71
CA CYS A 548 8.55 7.33 -30.86
C CYS A 548 8.16 7.92 -29.50
N VAL A 549 6.85 7.86 -29.17
CA VAL A 549 6.23 8.39 -27.94
C VAL A 549 6.22 7.39 -26.78
N THR A 550 6.88 6.23 -26.92
CA THR A 550 6.98 5.19 -25.89
C THR A 550 5.63 4.76 -25.30
N CYS A 551 4.61 4.61 -26.15
CA CYS A 551 3.24 4.25 -25.73
C CYS A 551 3.04 2.75 -25.46
N TYR A 552 4.02 1.89 -25.75
CA TYR A 552 4.03 0.43 -25.59
C TYR A 552 3.01 -0.35 -26.45
N GLN A 553 2.21 0.28 -27.27
CA GLN A 553 1.24 -0.42 -28.12
C GLN A 553 1.88 -1.47 -29.04
N CYS A 554 3.01 -1.13 -29.63
CA CYS A 554 3.76 -2.05 -30.49
C CYS A 554 4.28 -3.29 -29.75
N GLN A 555 4.64 -3.15 -28.50
CA GLN A 555 5.13 -4.24 -27.66
C GLN A 555 3.97 -5.12 -27.15
N GLU A 556 2.88 -4.51 -26.70
CA GLU A 556 1.69 -5.23 -26.22
C GLU A 556 0.99 -6.05 -27.33
N HIS A 557 1.08 -5.60 -28.59
CA HIS A 557 0.48 -6.28 -29.73
C HIS A 557 1.46 -7.19 -30.50
N CYS A 558 2.68 -7.35 -30.01
CA CYS A 558 3.65 -8.22 -30.66
C CYS A 558 3.37 -9.70 -30.39
N PRO A 559 3.05 -10.53 -31.41
CA PRO A 559 2.74 -11.95 -31.23
C PRO A 559 3.96 -12.77 -30.80
N GLN A 560 5.17 -12.27 -31.04
CA GLN A 560 6.43 -12.92 -30.67
C GLN A 560 7.06 -12.33 -29.39
N ASN A 561 6.33 -11.51 -28.66
CA ASN A 561 6.81 -10.84 -27.44
C ASN A 561 8.13 -10.07 -27.63
N VAL A 562 8.37 -9.52 -28.83
CA VAL A 562 9.49 -8.61 -29.05
C VAL A 562 9.28 -7.35 -28.25
N THR A 563 10.26 -6.95 -27.46
CA THR A 563 10.20 -5.77 -26.60
C THR A 563 10.48 -4.48 -27.40
N VAL A 564 9.64 -4.24 -28.43
CA VAL A 564 9.86 -3.20 -29.45
C VAL A 564 10.08 -1.81 -28.85
N THR A 565 9.25 -1.40 -27.92
CA THR A 565 9.36 -0.06 -27.30
C THR A 565 10.65 0.09 -26.50
N ASP A 566 11.01 -0.93 -25.73
CA ASP A 566 12.23 -0.93 -24.93
C ASP A 566 13.48 -0.88 -25.83
N ILE A 567 13.46 -1.64 -26.92
CA ILE A 567 14.54 -1.65 -27.91
C ILE A 567 14.66 -0.28 -28.57
N LEU A 568 13.56 0.33 -29.04
CA LEU A 568 13.58 1.67 -29.62
C LEU A 568 14.10 2.72 -28.62
N TYR A 569 13.70 2.61 -27.37
CA TYR A 569 14.16 3.51 -26.31
C TYR A 569 15.68 3.36 -26.07
N GLN A 570 16.18 2.13 -25.95
CA GLN A 570 17.60 1.86 -25.75
C GLN A 570 18.44 2.25 -26.96
N LEU A 571 17.94 2.01 -28.17
CA LEU A 571 18.60 2.41 -29.39
C LEU A 571 18.76 3.94 -29.48
N LYS A 572 17.76 4.69 -29.07
CA LYS A 572 17.79 6.15 -28.96
C LYS A 572 18.91 6.62 -28.01
N ASN A 573 18.97 6.00 -26.82
CA ASN A 573 19.99 6.32 -25.82
C ASN A 573 21.40 5.96 -26.31
N LEU A 574 21.55 4.83 -27.01
CA LEU A 574 22.82 4.41 -27.60
C LEU A 574 23.27 5.39 -28.68
N ALA A 575 22.37 5.79 -29.57
CA ALA A 575 22.66 6.78 -30.61
C ALA A 575 23.14 8.11 -30.04
N VAL A 576 22.50 8.59 -28.95
CA VAL A 576 22.94 9.82 -28.26
C VAL A 576 24.31 9.65 -27.61
N LYS A 577 24.53 8.53 -26.93
CA LYS A 577 25.82 8.23 -26.31
C LYS A 577 26.94 8.24 -27.35
N ASN A 578 26.72 7.59 -28.48
CA ASN A 578 27.69 7.53 -29.56
C ASN A 578 27.94 8.91 -30.17
N ALA A 579 26.90 9.69 -30.45
CA ALA A 579 27.04 11.07 -30.93
C ALA A 579 27.78 11.99 -29.93
N CYS A 580 27.56 11.84 -28.64
CA CYS A 580 28.29 12.60 -27.62
C CYS A 580 29.75 12.18 -27.47
N SER A 581 30.07 10.93 -27.72
CA SER A 581 31.46 10.43 -27.69
C SER A 581 32.27 10.95 -28.88
N SER A 582 31.70 10.90 -30.09
CA SER A 582 32.34 11.47 -31.28
C SER A 582 32.59 12.98 -31.18
N LEU A 583 31.66 13.73 -30.64
CA LEU A 583 31.81 15.18 -30.39
C LEU A 583 32.91 15.52 -29.38
N LYS A 584 33.23 14.60 -28.46
CA LYS A 584 34.34 14.76 -27.51
C LYS A 584 35.69 14.44 -28.13
N GLU A 585 35.76 13.47 -29.04
CA GLU A 585 36.97 13.13 -29.77
C GLU A 585 37.36 14.25 -30.75
N ASP A 586 36.39 14.89 -31.42
CA ASP A 586 36.61 16.02 -32.28
C ASP A 586 37.01 17.33 -31.54
N ALA A 587 36.75 17.41 -30.23
CA ALA A 587 37.06 18.57 -29.40
C ALA A 587 38.43 18.51 -28.69
N VAL A 588 39.21 17.43 -28.85
CA VAL A 588 40.59 17.34 -28.37
C VAL A 588 41.52 17.86 -29.47
N PRO A 589 42.17 19.04 -29.30
CA PRO A 589 43.16 19.51 -30.27
C PRO A 589 44.33 18.50 -30.31
N SER A 590 44.72 18.12 -31.50
CA SER A 590 45.92 17.30 -31.77
C SER A 590 47.20 18.14 -31.51
N GLU A 591 47.43 18.58 -30.26
CA GLU A 591 48.69 19.17 -29.83
C GLU A 591 49.02 18.68 -28.42
N ALA A 592 49.67 17.53 -28.34
CA ALA A 592 50.69 17.18 -27.36
C ALA A 592 51.26 15.80 -27.66
N VAL A 593 52.22 15.76 -28.59
CA VAL A 593 53.30 14.76 -28.62
C VAL A 593 54.59 15.49 -28.40
#